data_4b5a10c4acc8fdcf22e1b530f583b409
#
_entry.id   4b5a10c4acc8fdcf22e1b530f583b409
#
_cell.length_a   1.000
_cell.length_b   1.000
_cell.length_c   1.000
_cell.angle_alpha   90.00
_cell.angle_beta   90.00
_cell.angle_gamma   90.00
#
_symmetry.space_group_name_H-M   'P 1'
#
loop_
_entity.id
_entity.type
_entity.pdbx_description
1 polymer ?
#
loop_
_entity_poly.entity_id
_entity_poly.type
_entity_poly.pdbx_seq_one_letter_code
_entity_poly.pdbx_strand_id
1 'polypeptide(L)'
;MSAAKTPAAMKQRLVSVVLDEESIGRSNPDVEHEREVAIYDLLEQNFFAPIGHDGGPYALHLSINGNRLVFDIRLPDGTPVVAHLFSLSPLRRIVKDYYMICDSYYQAIRTATPDKIEAIDMGRRAIHNDGSHILMERLKDKVKVDLDTARRLFTLICVLHWKG
;
A
#
# COMPACT_ATOMS: atom_id res chain seq x y z
N MET A 1 10.27 -24.55 6.23
CA MET A 1 9.55 -24.46 7.51
C MET A 1 9.52 -23.01 7.95
N SER A 2 8.36 -22.45 8.08
CA SER A 2 8.27 -21.09 8.58
C SER A 2 8.66 -21.07 10.04
N ALA A 3 9.54 -20.15 10.41
CA ALA A 3 9.86 -19.93 11.81
C ALA A 3 8.57 -19.58 12.57
N ALA A 4 8.42 -20.08 13.77
CA ALA A 4 7.31 -19.68 14.62
C ALA A 4 7.36 -18.17 14.82
N LYS A 5 6.25 -17.48 14.57
CA LYS A 5 6.17 -16.03 14.79
C LYS A 5 6.35 -15.74 16.28
N THR A 6 7.21 -14.77 16.60
CA THR A 6 7.33 -14.31 17.98
C THR A 6 6.02 -13.66 18.42
N PRO A 7 5.69 -13.61 19.70
CA PRO A 7 4.51 -12.90 20.19
C PRO A 7 4.47 -11.43 19.72
N ALA A 8 5.63 -10.76 19.67
CA ALA A 8 5.72 -9.40 19.18
C ALA A 8 5.36 -9.32 17.69
N ALA A 9 5.88 -10.24 16.86
CA ALA A 9 5.56 -10.27 15.44
C ALA A 9 4.09 -10.60 15.17
N MET A 10 3.45 -11.41 16.03
CA MET A 10 2.03 -11.70 15.92
C MET A 10 1.14 -10.50 16.26
N LYS A 11 1.62 -9.59 17.08
CA LYS A 11 0.92 -8.36 17.46
C LYS A 11 1.23 -7.20 16.53
N GLN A 12 2.46 -7.12 16.03
CA GLN A 12 2.92 -6.03 15.18
C GLN A 12 2.51 -6.26 13.72
N ARG A 13 1.22 -6.29 13.51
CA ARG A 13 0.66 -6.54 12.17
C ARG A 13 -0.71 -5.89 12.02
N LEU A 14 -1.07 -5.67 10.75
CA LEU A 14 -2.43 -5.27 10.36
C LEU A 14 -3.30 -6.51 10.20
N VAL A 15 -4.50 -6.43 10.75
CA VAL A 15 -5.55 -7.46 10.57
C VAL A 15 -6.77 -6.90 9.87
N SER A 16 -6.83 -5.59 9.66
CA SER A 16 -7.96 -4.94 9.00
C SER A 16 -7.49 -3.66 8.31
N VAL A 17 -8.02 -3.40 7.13
CA VAL A 17 -7.87 -2.13 6.42
C VAL A 17 -9.25 -1.67 5.98
N VAL A 18 -9.62 -0.46 6.37
CA VAL A 18 -10.90 0.16 6.02
C VAL A 18 -10.63 1.42 5.23
N LEU A 19 -11.29 1.55 4.09
CA LEU A 19 -11.21 2.73 3.23
C LEU A 19 -12.40 3.64 3.52
N ASP A 20 -12.13 4.92 3.80
CA ASP A 20 -13.18 5.89 4.04
C ASP A 20 -13.97 6.16 2.75
N GLU A 21 -15.24 5.81 2.74
CA GLU A 21 -16.09 5.97 1.56
C GLU A 21 -16.27 7.43 1.16
N GLU A 22 -16.34 8.32 2.15
CA GLU A 22 -16.60 9.73 1.89
C GLU A 22 -15.43 10.41 1.19
N SER A 23 -14.19 10.21 1.65
CA SER A 23 -13.02 10.90 1.11
C SER A 23 -12.34 10.17 -0.04
N ILE A 24 -12.35 8.84 -0.02
CA ILE A 24 -11.75 8.01 -1.09
C ILE A 24 -12.78 7.74 -2.19
N GLY A 25 -14.01 7.46 -1.79
CA GLY A 25 -15.09 7.20 -2.71
C GLY A 25 -15.04 5.82 -3.33
N ARG A 26 -16.16 5.41 -3.88
CA ARG A 26 -16.24 4.18 -4.66
C ARG A 26 -15.87 4.47 -6.11
N SER A 27 -15.38 3.45 -6.78
CA SER A 27 -15.03 3.51 -8.20
C SER A 27 -15.79 2.42 -8.96
N ASN A 28 -15.38 2.16 -10.20
CA ASN A 28 -16.01 1.10 -10.99
C ASN A 28 -15.69 -0.28 -10.43
N PRO A 29 -16.43 -1.35 -10.83
CA PRO A 29 -16.22 -2.69 -10.27
C PRO A 29 -14.80 -3.23 -10.43
N ASP A 30 -14.11 -2.90 -11.52
CA ASP A 30 -12.73 -3.36 -11.73
C ASP A 30 -11.77 -2.73 -10.72
N VAL A 31 -11.89 -1.44 -10.47
CA VAL A 31 -11.07 -0.75 -9.47
C VAL A 31 -11.39 -1.24 -8.07
N GLU A 32 -12.68 -1.42 -7.75
CA GLU A 32 -13.09 -1.96 -6.45
C GLU A 32 -12.50 -3.35 -6.21
N HIS A 33 -12.49 -4.20 -7.24
CA HIS A 33 -11.88 -5.51 -7.16
C HIS A 33 -10.37 -5.43 -6.88
N GLU A 34 -9.67 -4.53 -7.58
CA GLU A 34 -8.23 -4.32 -7.36
C GLU A 34 -7.94 -3.83 -5.94
N ARG A 35 -8.81 -2.98 -5.39
CA ARG A 35 -8.68 -2.55 -3.99
C ARG A 35 -8.83 -3.73 -3.02
N GLU A 36 -9.80 -4.60 -3.26
CA GLU A 36 -10.00 -5.79 -2.43
C GLU A 36 -8.81 -6.73 -2.49
N VAL A 37 -8.25 -6.96 -3.68
CA VAL A 37 -7.07 -7.81 -3.86
C VAL A 37 -5.86 -7.21 -3.14
N ALA A 38 -5.64 -5.90 -3.28
CA ALA A 38 -4.52 -5.24 -2.63
C ALA A 38 -4.62 -5.32 -1.11
N ILE A 39 -5.82 -5.16 -0.55
CA ILE A 39 -6.04 -5.29 0.89
C ILE A 39 -5.83 -6.74 1.33
N TYR A 40 -6.36 -7.70 0.60
CA TYR A 40 -6.17 -9.12 0.90
C TYR A 40 -4.69 -9.50 0.95
N ASP A 41 -3.93 -9.09 -0.07
CA ASP A 41 -2.49 -9.38 -0.13
C ASP A 41 -1.75 -8.76 1.05
N LEU A 42 -2.09 -7.53 1.41
CA LEU A 42 -1.48 -6.84 2.54
C LEU A 42 -1.78 -7.56 3.86
N LEU A 43 -3.02 -7.98 4.07
CA LEU A 43 -3.44 -8.61 5.33
C LEU A 43 -2.93 -10.04 5.47
N GLU A 44 -2.65 -10.73 4.37
CA GLU A 44 -2.17 -12.10 4.39
C GLU A 44 -0.82 -12.22 5.08
N GLN A 45 0.07 -11.26 4.85
CA GLN A 45 1.38 -11.22 5.48
C GLN A 45 1.89 -9.78 5.54
N ASN A 46 2.18 -9.29 6.72
CA ASN A 46 2.72 -7.95 6.90
C ASN A 46 3.43 -7.82 8.25
N PHE A 47 4.24 -6.77 8.36
CA PHE A 47 4.80 -6.30 9.62
C PHE A 47 4.45 -4.81 9.75
N PHE A 48 3.79 -4.44 10.84
CA PHE A 48 3.29 -3.08 11.03
C PHE A 48 3.36 -2.73 12.51
N ALA A 49 4.26 -1.81 12.86
CA ALA A 49 4.53 -1.45 14.25
C ALA A 49 4.55 0.07 14.41
N PRO A 50 3.45 0.67 14.87
CA PRO A 50 3.44 2.11 15.19
C PRO A 50 4.50 2.42 16.22
N ILE A 51 5.30 3.46 15.98
CA ILE A 51 6.36 3.88 16.88
C ILE A 51 5.72 4.38 18.18
N GLY A 52 6.23 3.91 19.31
CA GLY A 52 5.75 4.31 20.63
C GLY A 52 4.54 3.56 21.14
N HIS A 53 4.06 2.57 20.41
CA HIS A 53 2.94 1.74 20.86
C HIS A 53 3.38 0.26 20.89
N ASP A 54 3.07 -0.43 21.96
CA ASP A 54 3.53 -1.80 22.23
C ASP A 54 2.37 -2.79 22.32
N GLY A 55 1.39 -2.64 21.50
CA GLY A 55 0.27 -3.59 21.53
C GLY A 55 -0.47 -3.59 20.21
N GLY A 56 -0.64 -4.68 19.61
CA GLY A 56 -1.45 -4.92 18.43
C GLY A 56 -2.30 -6.15 18.66
N PRO A 57 -2.83 -6.75 17.60
CA PRO A 57 -2.74 -6.31 16.20
C PRO A 57 -3.51 -5.00 15.94
N TYR A 58 -3.39 -4.48 14.71
CA TYR A 58 -3.91 -3.16 14.38
C TYR A 58 -4.91 -3.19 13.24
N ALA A 59 -5.81 -2.20 13.26
CA ALA A 59 -6.69 -1.87 12.15
C ALA A 59 -6.25 -0.52 11.56
N LEU A 60 -6.13 -0.43 10.26
CA LEU A 60 -5.75 0.79 9.56
C LEU A 60 -6.97 1.36 8.85
N HIS A 61 -7.37 2.56 9.20
CA HIS A 61 -8.40 3.31 8.51
C HIS A 61 -7.74 4.35 7.63
N LEU A 62 -7.92 4.23 6.33
CA LEU A 62 -7.35 5.15 5.35
C LEU A 62 -8.39 6.16 4.90
N SER A 63 -8.01 7.42 4.88
CA SER A 63 -8.82 8.50 4.33
C SER A 63 -7.92 9.51 3.64
N ILE A 64 -8.53 10.41 2.86
CA ILE A 64 -7.82 11.47 2.17
C ILE A 64 -8.36 12.80 2.67
N ASN A 65 -7.46 13.66 3.14
CA ASN A 65 -7.79 14.99 3.60
C ASN A 65 -6.99 16.01 2.79
N GLY A 66 -7.63 16.59 1.78
CA GLY A 66 -6.93 17.45 0.83
C GLY A 66 -5.84 16.71 0.07
N ASN A 67 -4.59 17.17 0.21
CA ASN A 67 -3.42 16.54 -0.41
C ASN A 67 -2.70 15.59 0.56
N ARG A 68 -3.40 15.07 1.55
CA ARG A 68 -2.81 14.22 2.58
C ARG A 68 -3.53 12.89 2.68
N LEU A 69 -2.75 11.83 2.82
CA LEU A 69 -3.25 10.51 3.17
C LEU A 69 -3.23 10.37 4.68
N VAL A 70 -4.35 9.96 5.25
CA VAL A 70 -4.47 9.79 6.70
C VAL A 70 -4.37 8.31 7.04
N PHE A 71 -3.41 7.97 7.90
CA PHE A 71 -3.30 6.67 8.53
C PHE A 71 -3.90 6.77 9.93
N ASP A 72 -5.16 6.42 10.06
CA ASP A 72 -5.82 6.35 11.35
C ASP A 72 -5.68 4.94 11.89
N ILE A 73 -4.75 4.76 12.82
CA ILE A 73 -4.36 3.45 13.34
C ILE A 73 -5.14 3.18 14.62
N ARG A 74 -5.82 2.04 14.65
CA ARG A 74 -6.67 1.64 15.76
C ARG A 74 -6.39 0.19 16.16
N LEU A 75 -6.87 -0.19 17.32
CA LEU A 75 -6.99 -1.60 17.67
C LEU A 75 -8.22 -2.19 16.95
N PRO A 76 -8.32 -3.54 16.83
CA PRO A 76 -9.46 -4.14 16.14
C PRO A 76 -10.82 -3.82 16.74
N ASP A 77 -10.87 -3.50 18.04
CA ASP A 77 -12.11 -3.10 18.72
C ASP A 77 -12.49 -1.64 18.46
N GLY A 78 -11.69 -0.91 17.71
CA GLY A 78 -11.91 0.50 17.38
C GLY A 78 -11.21 1.50 18.30
N THR A 79 -10.52 1.03 19.33
CA THR A 79 -9.76 1.90 20.23
C THR A 79 -8.68 2.66 19.45
N PRO A 80 -8.67 4.02 19.50
CA PRO A 80 -7.66 4.79 18.79
C PRO A 80 -6.25 4.55 19.34
N VAL A 81 -5.28 4.42 18.45
CA VAL A 81 -3.86 4.34 18.79
C VAL A 81 -3.16 5.63 18.42
N VAL A 82 -3.13 5.98 17.15
CA VAL A 82 -2.51 7.20 16.65
C VAL A 82 -3.00 7.47 15.23
N ALA A 83 -3.05 8.74 14.85
CA ALA A 83 -3.33 9.12 13.47
C ALA A 83 -2.17 9.92 12.91
N HIS A 84 -1.74 9.57 11.70
CA HIS A 84 -0.66 10.25 11.00
C HIS A 84 -1.16 10.78 9.66
N LEU A 85 -0.70 11.97 9.31
CA LEU A 85 -1.01 12.58 8.02
C LEU A 85 0.27 12.61 7.18
N PHE A 86 0.18 12.09 5.95
CA PHE A 86 1.29 12.05 5.01
C PHE A 86 0.94 12.87 3.77
N SER A 87 1.85 13.76 3.37
CA SER A 87 1.67 14.46 2.10
C SER A 87 1.70 13.46 0.94
N LEU A 88 0.75 13.56 0.02
CA LEU A 88 0.72 12.74 -1.18
C LEU A 88 1.67 13.28 -2.27
N SER A 89 2.16 14.51 -2.14
CA SER A 89 3.01 15.12 -3.15
C SER A 89 4.23 14.29 -3.55
N PRO A 90 5.00 13.72 -2.59
CA PRO A 90 6.15 12.89 -2.97
C PRO A 90 5.78 11.62 -3.73
N LEU A 91 4.55 11.13 -3.56
CA LEU A 91 4.08 9.89 -4.16
C LEU A 91 3.35 10.09 -5.48
N ARG A 92 2.82 11.28 -5.75
CA ARG A 92 1.97 11.51 -6.93
C ARG A 92 2.66 11.19 -8.23
N ARG A 93 3.89 11.65 -8.39
CA ARG A 93 4.64 11.44 -9.63
C ARG A 93 4.94 9.96 -9.83
N ILE A 94 5.43 9.28 -8.79
CA ILE A 94 5.79 7.87 -8.91
C ILE A 94 4.56 6.99 -9.13
N VAL A 95 3.43 7.33 -8.52
CA VAL A 95 2.15 6.63 -8.75
C VAL A 95 1.73 6.80 -10.21
N LYS A 96 1.83 8.01 -10.75
CA LYS A 96 1.50 8.27 -12.14
C LYS A 96 2.42 7.50 -13.09
N ASP A 97 3.72 7.52 -12.83
CA ASP A 97 4.70 6.79 -13.63
C ASP A 97 4.43 5.29 -13.60
N TYR A 98 4.05 4.77 -12.44
CA TYR A 98 3.71 3.36 -12.30
C TYR A 98 2.50 2.98 -13.16
N TYR A 99 1.44 3.79 -13.14
CA TYR A 99 0.28 3.52 -13.99
C TYR A 99 0.61 3.57 -15.47
N MET A 100 1.43 4.54 -15.89
CA MET A 100 1.81 4.66 -17.28
C MET A 100 2.58 3.44 -17.76
N ILE A 101 3.49 2.90 -16.95
CA ILE A 101 4.24 1.72 -17.34
C ILE A 101 3.39 0.45 -17.26
N CYS A 102 2.45 0.37 -16.33
CA CYS A 102 1.49 -0.74 -16.29
C CYS A 102 0.64 -0.79 -17.56
N ASP A 103 0.17 0.37 -18.01
CA ASP A 103 -0.58 0.47 -19.25
C ASP A 103 0.26 0.05 -20.45
N SER A 104 1.50 0.50 -20.50
CA SER A 104 2.46 0.10 -21.54
C SER A 104 2.68 -1.42 -21.54
N TYR A 105 2.77 -2.02 -20.36
CA TYR A 105 2.93 -3.47 -20.24
C TYR A 105 1.73 -4.22 -20.80
N TYR A 106 0.51 -3.80 -20.44
CA TYR A 106 -0.70 -4.46 -20.95
C TYR A 106 -0.83 -4.35 -22.45
N GLN A 107 -0.43 -3.23 -23.02
CA GLN A 107 -0.42 -3.07 -24.48
C GLN A 107 0.66 -3.94 -25.13
N ALA A 108 1.84 -4.00 -24.53
CA ALA A 108 2.97 -4.74 -25.08
C ALA A 108 2.73 -6.25 -25.12
N ILE A 109 2.07 -6.84 -24.13
CA ILE A 109 1.80 -8.29 -24.13
C ILE A 109 0.92 -8.75 -25.29
N ARG A 110 0.23 -7.82 -25.95
CA ARG A 110 -0.62 -8.14 -27.11
C ARG A 110 0.15 -8.12 -28.43
N THR A 111 1.17 -7.26 -28.56
CA THR A 111 1.75 -6.95 -29.88
C THR A 111 3.26 -6.91 -29.91
N ALA A 112 3.93 -6.80 -28.75
CA ALA A 112 5.37 -6.61 -28.72
C ALA A 112 6.13 -7.95 -28.70
N THR A 113 7.43 -7.89 -29.01
CA THR A 113 8.32 -9.04 -28.89
C THR A 113 8.56 -9.39 -27.43
N PRO A 114 8.93 -10.66 -27.13
CA PRO A 114 9.24 -11.07 -25.76
C PRO A 114 10.32 -10.21 -25.08
N ASP A 115 11.35 -9.82 -25.82
CA ASP A 115 12.42 -8.97 -25.27
C ASP A 115 11.89 -7.60 -24.82
N LYS A 116 10.99 -7.01 -25.61
CA LYS A 116 10.41 -5.72 -25.29
C LYS A 116 9.47 -5.82 -24.09
N ILE A 117 8.68 -6.89 -24.03
CA ILE A 117 7.78 -7.16 -22.90
C ILE A 117 8.60 -7.28 -21.61
N GLU A 118 9.69 -8.03 -21.65
CA GLU A 118 10.57 -8.20 -20.49
C GLU A 118 11.18 -6.87 -20.04
N ALA A 119 11.63 -6.05 -20.98
CA ALA A 119 12.22 -4.74 -20.67
C ALA A 119 11.20 -3.83 -19.97
N ILE A 120 9.96 -3.81 -20.45
CA ILE A 120 8.89 -3.02 -19.84
C ILE A 120 8.55 -3.56 -18.44
N ASP A 121 8.51 -4.89 -18.28
CA ASP A 121 8.24 -5.50 -16.97
C ASP A 121 9.34 -5.18 -15.95
N MET A 122 10.60 -5.19 -16.36
CA MET A 122 11.72 -4.79 -15.51
C MET A 122 11.58 -3.32 -15.08
N GLY A 123 11.19 -2.44 -16.01
CA GLY A 123 10.93 -1.04 -15.68
C GLY A 123 9.79 -0.87 -14.70
N ARG A 124 8.71 -1.64 -14.87
CA ARG A 124 7.57 -1.63 -13.97
C ARG A 124 7.98 -2.01 -12.54
N ARG A 125 8.78 -3.07 -12.41
CA ARG A 125 9.28 -3.52 -11.10
C ARG A 125 10.19 -2.48 -10.46
N ALA A 126 11.04 -1.83 -11.25
CA ALA A 126 11.94 -0.79 -10.76
C ALA A 126 11.16 0.41 -10.21
N ILE A 127 10.14 0.87 -10.92
CA ILE A 127 9.30 1.98 -10.46
C ILE A 127 8.54 1.58 -9.19
N HIS A 128 8.02 0.37 -9.12
CA HIS A 128 7.33 -0.12 -7.93
C HIS A 128 8.27 -0.16 -6.72
N ASN A 129 9.51 -0.63 -6.90
CA ASN A 129 10.50 -0.63 -5.84
C ASN A 129 10.84 0.78 -5.36
N ASP A 130 11.03 1.71 -6.30
CA ASP A 130 11.32 3.11 -5.96
C ASP A 130 10.18 3.72 -5.14
N GLY A 131 8.93 3.50 -5.55
CA GLY A 131 7.77 3.97 -4.79
C GLY A 131 7.69 3.37 -3.40
N SER A 132 8.01 2.10 -3.27
CA SER A 132 8.02 1.41 -1.98
C SER A 132 9.08 1.98 -1.04
N HIS A 133 10.26 2.29 -1.55
CA HIS A 133 11.32 2.93 -0.76
C HIS A 133 10.97 4.36 -0.35
N ILE A 134 10.34 5.12 -1.24
CA ILE A 134 9.83 6.46 -0.90
C ILE A 134 8.83 6.36 0.25
N LEU A 135 7.91 5.39 0.17
CA LEU A 135 6.92 5.18 1.22
C LEU A 135 7.59 4.80 2.55
N MET A 136 8.54 3.88 2.54
CA MET A 136 9.26 3.50 3.76
C MET A 136 9.95 4.70 4.40
N GLU A 137 10.58 5.54 3.60
CA GLU A 137 11.26 6.74 4.09
C GLU A 137 10.27 7.70 4.75
N ARG A 138 9.06 7.83 4.20
CA ARG A 138 8.01 8.67 4.81
C ARG A 138 7.46 8.09 6.10
N LEU A 139 7.45 6.77 6.22
CA LEU A 139 6.90 6.08 7.39
C LEU A 139 7.89 5.91 8.55
N LYS A 140 9.19 5.97 8.30
CA LYS A 140 10.22 5.47 9.22
C LYS A 140 10.16 5.98 10.65
N ASP A 141 9.71 7.23 10.86
CA ASP A 141 9.63 7.83 12.20
C ASP A 141 8.24 7.68 12.83
N LYS A 142 7.32 7.05 12.14
CA LYS A 142 5.91 6.94 12.54
C LYS A 142 5.46 5.50 12.67
N VAL A 143 5.75 4.70 11.67
CA VAL A 143 5.36 3.28 11.65
C VAL A 143 6.50 2.48 11.06
N LYS A 144 6.93 1.46 11.78
CA LYS A 144 7.94 0.53 11.27
C LYS A 144 7.26 -0.54 10.45
N VAL A 145 7.69 -0.69 9.21
CA VAL A 145 7.24 -1.74 8.29
C VAL A 145 8.46 -2.37 7.62
N ASP A 146 8.33 -3.63 7.21
CA ASP A 146 9.36 -4.23 6.37
C ASP A 146 9.15 -3.84 4.90
N LEU A 147 10.11 -4.17 4.05
CA LEU A 147 10.03 -3.81 2.63
C LEU A 147 8.83 -4.45 1.94
N ASP A 148 8.55 -5.71 2.24
CA ASP A 148 7.41 -6.40 1.61
C ASP A 148 6.08 -5.74 2.00
N THR A 149 5.93 -5.32 3.25
CA THR A 149 4.76 -4.56 3.69
C THR A 149 4.67 -3.21 2.98
N ALA A 150 5.79 -2.50 2.86
CA ALA A 150 5.83 -1.23 2.13
C ALA A 150 5.43 -1.41 0.67
N ARG A 151 5.87 -2.48 0.03
CA ARG A 151 5.49 -2.79 -1.37
C ARG A 151 3.99 -3.02 -1.50
N ARG A 152 3.39 -3.73 -0.58
CA ARG A 152 1.94 -4.00 -0.58
C ARG A 152 1.14 -2.74 -0.26
N LEU A 153 1.61 -1.92 0.68
CA LEU A 153 1.01 -0.62 0.97
C LEU A 153 1.11 0.33 -0.24
N PHE A 154 2.24 0.33 -0.93
CA PHE A 154 2.40 1.16 -2.13
C PHE A 154 1.42 0.74 -3.22
N THR A 155 1.25 -0.56 -3.44
CA THR A 155 0.26 -1.08 -4.39
C THR A 155 -1.15 -0.59 -4.03
N LEU A 156 -1.52 -0.67 -2.75
CA LEU A 156 -2.83 -0.19 -2.30
C LEU A 156 -2.99 1.31 -2.57
N ILE A 157 -1.98 2.11 -2.24
CA ILE A 157 -2.00 3.56 -2.48
C ILE A 157 -2.18 3.84 -3.98
N CYS A 158 -1.50 3.11 -4.84
CA CYS A 158 -1.67 3.24 -6.28
C CYS A 158 -3.12 2.98 -6.68
N VAL A 159 -3.71 1.90 -6.19
CA VAL A 159 -5.10 1.54 -6.55
C VAL A 159 -6.09 2.57 -6.02
N LEU A 160 -5.83 3.21 -4.88
CA LEU A 160 -6.68 4.28 -4.37
C LEU A 160 -6.73 5.50 -5.29
N HIS A 161 -5.67 5.74 -6.06
CA HIS A 161 -5.57 6.86 -7.00
C HIS A 161 -6.00 6.50 -8.41
N TRP A 162 -6.27 5.24 -8.67
CA TRP A 162 -6.70 4.77 -9.98
C TRP A 162 -8.20 5.03 -10.17
N LYS A 163 -8.53 5.70 -11.25
CA LYS A 163 -9.93 6.07 -11.55
C LYS A 163 -10.54 5.27 -12.69
N GLY A 164 -9.90 4.20 -13.09
CA GLY A 164 -10.39 3.34 -14.17
C GLY A 164 -9.98 3.80 -15.55
#